data_c8030c3b0955d5b76434c9ecb88ba75d
#
_entry.id   c8030c3b0955d5b76434c9ecb88ba75d
#
_cell.length_a   1.000
_cell.length_b   1.000
_cell.length_c   1.000
_cell.angle_alpha   90.00
_cell.angle_beta   90.00
_cell.angle_gamma   90.00
#
_symmetry.space_group_name_H-M   'P 1'
#
loop_
_entity.id
_entity.type
_entity.pdbx_description
1 polymer ?
#
loop_
_entity_poly.entity_id
_entity_poly.type
_entity_poly.pdbx_seq_one_letter_code
_entity_poly.pdbx_strand_id
1 'polypeptide(L)' 'MTDIKQKKEKVKMHLQDLRQNLKKMHLQVTEELILPKTDDVKDLMDQMDKLLNLIESK' A
#
# COMPACT_ATOMS: atom_id res chain seq x y z
N MET A 1 -26.21 2.74 -3.91
CA MET A 1 -25.83 2.19 -2.62
C MET A 1 -24.52 2.77 -2.15
N THR A 2 -24.52 3.16 -0.92
CA THR A 2 -23.38 3.85 -0.31
C THR A 2 -22.16 2.96 -0.13
N ASP A 3 -22.37 1.65 -0.01
CA ASP A 3 -21.29 0.73 0.32
C ASP A 3 -20.21 0.66 -0.76
N ILE A 4 -20.63 0.66 -2.03
CA ILE A 4 -19.68 0.60 -3.15
C ILE A 4 -18.85 1.86 -3.20
N LYS A 5 -19.50 3.01 -2.98
CA LYS A 5 -18.80 4.29 -3.01
C LYS A 5 -17.78 4.40 -1.87
N GLN A 6 -18.18 4.01 -0.67
CA GLN A 6 -17.29 4.01 0.50
C GLN A 6 -16.13 3.03 0.29
N LYS A 7 -16.40 1.89 -0.28
CA LYS A 7 -15.38 0.89 -0.56
C LYS A 7 -14.36 1.42 -1.55
N LYS A 8 -14.82 2.10 -2.60
CA LYS A 8 -13.93 2.72 -3.58
C LYS A 8 -13.04 3.78 -2.93
N GLU A 9 -13.59 4.57 -2.02
CA GLU A 9 -12.81 5.58 -1.31
C GLU A 9 -11.73 4.94 -0.45
N LYS A 10 -12.07 3.90 0.27
CA LYS A 10 -11.10 3.18 1.09
C LYS A 10 -9.99 2.57 0.24
N VAL A 11 -10.34 1.94 -0.87
CA VAL A 11 -9.37 1.37 -1.79
C VAL A 11 -8.45 2.46 -2.33
N LYS A 12 -9.02 3.60 -2.70
CA LYS A 12 -8.24 4.73 -3.19
C LYS A 12 -7.22 5.20 -2.15
N MET A 13 -7.64 5.32 -0.90
CA MET A 13 -6.74 5.74 0.18
C MET A 13 -5.62 4.73 0.40
N HIS A 14 -5.94 3.45 0.41
CA HIS A 14 -4.93 2.41 0.54
C HIS A 14 -3.92 2.43 -0.61
N LEU A 15 -4.40 2.66 -1.83
CA LEU A 15 -3.53 2.75 -3.00
C LEU A 15 -2.60 3.94 -2.89
N GLN A 16 -3.09 5.08 -2.39
CA GLN A 16 -2.24 6.26 -2.20
C GLN A 16 -1.15 6.00 -1.17
N ASP A 17 -1.49 5.39 -0.05
CA ASP A 17 -0.52 5.05 0.99
C ASP A 17 0.51 4.06 0.46
N LEU A 18 0.07 3.05 -0.25
CA LEU A 18 0.94 2.06 -0.85
C LEU A 18 1.91 2.71 -1.84
N ARG A 19 1.40 3.60 -2.67
CA ARG A 19 2.20 4.33 -3.64
C ARG A 19 3.29 5.17 -2.96
N GLN A 20 2.94 5.86 -1.88
CA GLN A 20 3.91 6.66 -1.15
C GLN A 20 5.00 5.80 -0.53
N ASN A 21 4.63 4.67 0.04
CA ASN A 21 5.60 3.75 0.62
C ASN A 21 6.54 3.17 -0.43
N LEU A 22 5.99 2.80 -1.58
CA LEU A 22 6.78 2.30 -2.70
C LEU A 22 7.74 3.36 -3.22
N LYS A 23 7.26 4.59 -3.34
CA LYS A 23 8.10 5.70 -3.80
C LYS A 23 9.25 5.95 -2.83
N LYS A 24 8.98 5.90 -1.54
CA LYS A 24 9.99 6.09 -0.52
C LYS A 24 11.06 5.00 -0.61
N MET A 25 10.66 3.75 -0.74
CA MET A 25 11.59 2.64 -0.89
C MET A 25 12.41 2.77 -2.17
N HIS A 26 11.77 3.18 -3.25
CA HIS A 26 12.44 3.38 -4.52
C HIS A 26 13.54 4.42 -4.40
N LEU A 27 13.24 5.55 -3.76
CA LEU A 27 14.23 6.61 -3.55
C LEU A 27 15.39 6.14 -2.69
N GLN A 28 15.13 5.36 -1.65
CA GLN A 28 16.18 4.83 -0.80
C GLN A 28 17.13 3.94 -1.59
N VAL A 29 16.60 3.10 -2.44
CA VAL A 29 17.42 2.17 -3.23
C VAL A 29 18.19 2.90 -4.33
N THR A 30 17.55 3.84 -5.02
CA THR A 30 18.14 4.49 -6.19
C THR A 30 19.03 5.67 -5.83
N GLU A 31 18.65 6.49 -4.86
CA GLU A 31 19.39 7.70 -4.53
C GLU A 31 20.30 7.53 -3.33
N GLU A 32 19.81 6.89 -2.29
CA GLU A 32 20.57 6.71 -1.06
C GLU A 32 21.38 5.42 -1.05
N LEU A 33 21.10 4.52 -1.99
CA LEU A 33 21.73 3.20 -2.10
C LEU A 33 21.58 2.37 -0.83
N ILE A 34 20.42 2.50 -0.21
CA ILE A 34 20.08 1.76 1.01
C ILE A 34 19.04 0.72 0.65
N LEU A 35 19.27 -0.52 1.06
CA LEU A 35 18.28 -1.56 0.89
C LEU A 35 17.18 -1.40 1.92
N PRO A 36 15.92 -1.61 1.53
CA PRO A 36 14.80 -1.54 2.49
C PRO A 36 14.94 -2.65 3.52
N LYS A 37 14.52 -2.34 4.74
CA LYS A 37 14.53 -3.33 5.81
C LYS A 37 13.44 -4.37 5.57
N THR A 38 13.71 -5.58 6.08
CA THR A 38 12.72 -6.66 5.97
C THR A 38 11.38 -6.27 6.56
N ASP A 39 11.39 -5.54 7.67
CA ASP A 39 10.16 -5.09 8.34
C ASP A 39 9.37 -4.13 7.45
N ASP A 40 10.04 -3.24 6.75
CA ASP A 40 9.38 -2.31 5.84
C ASP A 40 8.73 -3.04 4.68
N VAL A 41 9.39 -4.07 4.16
CA VAL A 41 8.82 -4.88 3.09
C VAL A 41 7.62 -5.67 3.59
N LYS A 42 7.69 -6.20 4.81
CA LYS A 42 6.56 -6.91 5.40
C LYS A 42 5.37 -5.99 5.62
N ASP A 43 5.61 -4.76 6.04
CA ASP A 43 4.55 -3.77 6.21
C ASP A 43 3.86 -3.48 4.88
N LEU A 44 4.64 -3.37 3.81
CA LEU A 44 4.10 -3.15 2.49
C LEU A 44 3.24 -4.33 2.04
N MET A 45 3.72 -5.55 2.26
CA MET A 45 2.95 -6.75 1.95
C MET A 45 1.65 -6.82 2.76
N ASP A 46 1.71 -6.41 4.02
CA ASP A 46 0.56 -6.35 4.89
C ASP A 46 -0.49 -5.37 4.35
N GLN A 47 -0.03 -4.21 3.89
CA GLN A 47 -0.92 -3.23 3.27
C GLN A 47 -1.56 -3.77 2.00
N MET A 48 -0.80 -4.52 1.21
CA MET A 48 -1.34 -5.17 0.01
C MET A 48 -2.38 -6.21 0.37
N ASP A 49 -2.14 -7.00 1.40
CA ASP A 49 -3.09 -8.00 1.88
C ASP A 49 -4.40 -7.34 2.33
N LYS A 50 -4.29 -6.27 3.09
CA LYS A 50 -5.47 -5.53 3.53
C LYS A 50 -6.26 -4.97 2.36
N LEU A 51 -5.54 -4.46 1.36
CA LEU A 51 -6.18 -3.97 0.15
C LEU A 51 -6.89 -5.08 -0.59
N LEU A 52 -6.24 -6.23 -0.72
CA LEU A 52 -6.82 -7.39 -1.38
C LEU A 52 -8.09 -7.85 -0.67
N ASN A 53 -8.03 -7.96 0.65
CA ASN A 53 -9.18 -8.33 1.45
C ASN A 53 -10.33 -7.34 1.30
N LEU A 54 -10.01 -6.06 1.24
CA LEU A 54 -11.00 -5.02 1.06
C LEU A 54 -11.71 -5.15 -0.28
N ILE A 55 -10.95 -5.42 -1.34
CA ILE A 55 -11.50 -5.59 -2.69
C ILE A 55 -12.36 -6.85 -2.77
N GLU A 56 -11.90 -7.94 -2.16
CA GLU A 56 -12.60 -9.22 -2.20
C GLU A 56 -13.80 -9.29 -1.25
N SER A 57 -13.84 -8.46 -0.23
CA SER A 57 -14.93 -8.48 0.72
C SER A 57 -16.24 -8.07 0.04
N LYS A 58 -17.32 -8.75 0.41
CA LYS A 58 -18.63 -8.48 -0.17
C LYS A 58 -19.44 -7.54 0.68
#